data_139642f44a0cb6b3789cbb5a5e5dac6c
#
_entry.id   139642f44a0cb6b3789cbb5a5e5dac6c
#
_cell.length_a   1.000
_cell.length_b   1.000
_cell.length_c   1.000
_cell.angle_alpha   90.00
_cell.angle_beta   90.00
_cell.angle_gamma   90.00
#
_symmetry.space_group_name_H-M   'P 1'
#
loop_
_entity.id
_entity.type
_entity.pdbx_description
1 polymer ?
#
loop_
_entity_poly.entity_id
_entity_poly.type
_entity_poly.pdbx_seq_one_letter_code
_entity_poly.pdbx_strand_id
1 'polypeptide(L)'
;MTSEKKDAQDVLLRETKITEKDIEVLSMPGLSVNLRHAGEILELTANGTLKAACSPILKKINSRLKEEKPALVEEDRVIASAWLPPIPSPAFKRLIFAEIQIALGRYIPETVSIELTHQSSSRYLPGTGADELDIGTVERIIDEALEIGTSIITLTENDPLLREEVFELIRYVDKKRAIVNCSTWGTDFSEETASRLKEAGLHSLMVGIYSTDPEKHDAVRKSEGAYERAIFAIKLALEAGLVVVMTTHASPSNIQELPALYTLASELGVHEFSVWEAMPKTSDKPVITEEDRKSILEMYHRINASPDGPRMFANTYFEGQMLGAMEGRRWMHITVEGDVKPGPYPPFSFGNIKEESLKDTWQKIRSYPYFQKQKSLSPMHDPEFLELVDRIPAEAKLPYPFKKVYEK
;
A
#
# COMPACT_ATOMS: atom_id res chain seq x y z
N MET A 1 -6.97 49.67 8.30
CA MET A 1 -7.25 48.38 7.62
C MET A 1 -6.28 48.15 6.46
N THR A 2 -4.96 48.15 6.65
CA THR A 2 -3.98 47.99 5.55
C THR A 2 -2.63 47.40 5.99
N SER A 3 -2.44 47.05 7.24
CA SER A 3 -1.15 46.49 7.72
C SER A 3 -1.21 44.98 7.99
N GLU A 4 -2.30 44.48 8.52
CA GLU A 4 -2.41 43.05 8.92
C GLU A 4 -2.64 42.07 7.76
N LYS A 5 -3.08 42.53 6.58
CA LYS A 5 -3.21 41.69 5.38
C LYS A 5 -1.92 41.45 4.61
N LYS A 6 -0.88 42.25 4.84
CA LYS A 6 0.41 42.08 4.20
C LYS A 6 1.29 41.05 4.90
N ASP A 7 1.16 40.96 6.24
CA ASP A 7 1.94 39.99 7.03
C ASP A 7 1.44 38.53 6.88
N ALA A 8 0.16 38.34 6.56
CA ALA A 8 -0.38 37.02 6.31
C ALA A 8 -0.02 36.42 4.93
N GLN A 9 0.29 37.31 3.95
CA GLN A 9 0.76 36.87 2.62
C GLN A 9 2.26 36.59 2.58
N ASP A 10 3.05 37.24 3.43
CA ASP A 10 4.50 37.03 3.53
C ASP A 10 4.88 35.79 4.34
N VAL A 11 3.93 35.23 5.13
CA VAL A 11 4.11 33.95 5.84
C VAL A 11 3.88 32.76 4.91
N LEU A 12 3.13 32.94 3.81
CA LEU A 12 2.82 31.88 2.82
C LEU A 12 3.85 31.77 1.68
N LEU A 13 4.81 32.69 1.60
CA LEU A 13 5.92 32.67 0.63
C LEU A 13 7.28 32.56 1.33
N ARG A 14 7.41 31.65 2.29
CA ARG A 14 8.74 31.10 2.58
C ARG A 14 9.06 30.17 1.42
N GLU A 15 9.70 30.70 0.39
CA GLU A 15 10.57 29.93 -0.49
C GLU A 15 11.52 29.14 0.41
N THR A 16 11.20 27.88 0.65
CA THR A 16 12.15 26.92 1.18
C THR A 16 13.24 26.85 0.12
N LYS A 17 14.35 27.55 0.32
CA LYS A 17 15.59 27.34 -0.43
C LYS A 17 15.99 25.90 -0.15
N ILE A 18 15.55 24.99 -1.02
CA ILE A 18 15.97 23.60 -1.02
C ILE A 18 17.43 23.65 -1.48
N THR A 19 18.34 23.56 -0.52
CA THR A 19 19.76 23.38 -0.80
C THR A 19 19.93 22.00 -1.43
N GLU A 20 20.59 21.91 -2.60
CA GLU A 20 21.02 20.63 -3.18
C GLU A 20 21.74 19.83 -2.10
N LYS A 21 21.15 18.72 -1.69
CA LYS A 21 21.79 17.77 -0.76
C LYS A 21 21.89 16.42 -1.46
N ASP A 22 23.11 15.93 -1.57
CA ASP A 22 23.33 14.51 -1.88
C ASP A 22 23.19 13.69 -0.58
N ILE A 23 22.13 12.90 -0.51
CA ILE A 23 21.82 12.05 0.66
C ILE A 23 22.30 10.63 0.35
N GLU A 24 23.23 10.09 1.15
CA GLU A 24 23.69 8.70 0.99
C GLU A 24 22.55 7.72 1.30
N VAL A 25 22.10 6.99 0.27
CA VAL A 25 21.05 5.98 0.36
C VAL A 25 21.63 4.60 0.67
N LEU A 26 22.74 4.25 0.02
CA LEU A 26 23.40 2.96 0.18
C LEU A 26 24.91 3.14 0.05
N SER A 27 25.68 2.53 0.96
CA SER A 27 27.12 2.43 0.85
C SER A 27 27.56 1.00 1.15
N MET A 28 28.31 0.40 0.23
CA MET A 28 28.88 -0.92 0.33
C MET A 28 30.20 -0.99 -0.45
N PRO A 29 31.08 -1.96 -0.22
CA PRO A 29 32.33 -2.07 -0.99
C PRO A 29 32.08 -2.07 -2.49
N GLY A 30 32.63 -1.06 -3.16
CA GLY A 30 32.51 -0.89 -4.63
C GLY A 30 31.23 -0.25 -5.13
N LEU A 31 30.32 0.17 -4.27
CA LEU A 31 29.08 0.86 -4.66
C LEU A 31 28.63 1.84 -3.58
N SER A 32 28.42 3.10 -3.96
CA SER A 32 27.58 4.03 -3.19
C SER A 32 26.46 4.55 -4.07
N VAL A 33 25.27 4.63 -3.52
CA VAL A 33 24.08 5.21 -4.15
C VAL A 33 23.63 6.42 -3.33
N ASN A 34 23.51 7.57 -3.98
CA ASN A 34 23.08 8.81 -3.34
C ASN A 34 21.77 9.28 -4.00
N LEU A 35 20.87 9.82 -3.20
CA LEU A 35 19.71 10.57 -3.65
C LEU A 35 20.14 12.04 -3.75
N ARG A 36 20.10 12.59 -4.94
CA ARG A 36 20.17 14.03 -5.16
C ARG A 36 18.76 14.60 -5.12
N HIS A 37 18.58 15.56 -4.25
CA HIS A 37 17.35 16.32 -4.12
C HIS A 37 17.63 17.77 -4.56
N ALA A 38 17.02 18.19 -5.66
CA ALA A 38 17.13 19.53 -6.21
C ALA A 38 15.72 20.05 -6.52
N GLY A 39 15.10 20.77 -5.57
CA GLY A 39 13.70 21.17 -5.70
C GLY A 39 12.77 19.96 -5.70
N GLU A 40 11.94 19.85 -6.73
CA GLU A 40 11.02 18.72 -6.92
C GLU A 40 11.66 17.51 -7.62
N ILE A 41 12.92 17.64 -8.04
CA ILE A 41 13.60 16.57 -8.78
C ILE A 41 14.35 15.67 -7.81
N LEU A 42 13.96 14.40 -7.81
CA LEU A 42 14.65 13.32 -7.11
C LEU A 42 15.45 12.51 -8.13
N GLU A 43 16.74 12.31 -7.89
CA GLU A 43 17.60 11.50 -8.75
C GLU A 43 18.54 10.62 -7.92
N LEU A 44 18.52 9.29 -8.17
CA LEU A 44 19.49 8.38 -7.62
C LEU A 44 20.75 8.36 -8.50
N THR A 45 21.89 8.59 -7.91
CA THR A 45 23.21 8.51 -8.54
C THR A 45 24.03 7.39 -7.91
N ALA A 46 24.84 6.69 -8.72
CA ALA A 46 25.74 5.66 -8.20
C ALA A 46 27.19 6.01 -8.49
N ASN A 47 28.06 5.67 -7.55
CA ASN A 47 29.52 5.77 -7.66
C ASN A 47 30.17 4.44 -7.27
N GLY A 48 31.39 4.22 -7.74
CA GLY A 48 32.17 3.00 -7.43
C GLY A 48 32.28 2.02 -8.61
N THR A 49 33.00 0.92 -8.38
CA THR A 49 33.34 -0.08 -9.42
C THR A 49 32.12 -0.87 -9.90
N LEU A 50 31.06 -0.99 -9.06
CA LEU A 50 29.83 -1.69 -9.42
C LEU A 50 28.76 -0.78 -10.02
N LYS A 51 29.06 0.50 -10.26
CA LYS A 51 28.12 1.48 -10.86
C LYS A 51 27.49 0.96 -12.16
N ALA A 52 28.28 0.34 -13.02
CA ALA A 52 27.80 -0.15 -14.31
C ALA A 52 26.74 -1.26 -14.17
N ALA A 53 26.89 -2.13 -13.18
CA ALA A 53 25.93 -3.21 -12.90
C ALA A 53 24.59 -2.67 -12.37
N CYS A 54 24.62 -1.60 -11.60
CA CYS A 54 23.40 -0.97 -11.03
C CYS A 54 22.73 0.03 -11.99
N SER A 55 23.44 0.47 -13.03
CA SER A 55 22.96 1.52 -13.95
C SER A 55 21.59 1.24 -14.59
N PRO A 56 21.25 0.03 -15.05
CA PRO A 56 19.94 -0.25 -15.63
C PRO A 56 18.79 -0.07 -14.61
N ILE A 57 19.03 -0.52 -13.37
CA ILE A 57 18.05 -0.41 -12.27
C ILE A 57 17.87 1.05 -11.91
N LEU A 58 18.97 1.79 -11.73
CA LEU A 58 18.90 3.23 -11.38
C LEU A 58 18.25 4.05 -12.49
N LYS A 59 18.51 3.75 -13.77
CA LYS A 59 17.84 4.42 -14.88
C LYS A 59 16.33 4.20 -14.82
N LYS A 60 15.88 2.98 -14.53
CA LYS A 60 14.47 2.65 -14.42
C LYS A 60 13.82 3.37 -13.24
N ILE A 61 14.49 3.48 -12.10
CA ILE A 61 14.00 4.22 -10.94
C ILE A 61 13.99 5.73 -11.24
N ASN A 62 15.07 6.27 -11.80
CA ASN A 62 15.20 7.70 -12.07
C ASN A 62 14.23 8.22 -13.12
N SER A 63 13.92 7.44 -14.16
CA SER A 63 12.90 7.86 -15.13
C SER A 63 11.55 8.13 -14.46
N ARG A 64 11.29 7.47 -13.35
CA ARG A 64 10.06 7.61 -12.57
C ARG A 64 10.12 8.71 -11.54
N LEU A 65 11.23 8.80 -10.79
CA LEU A 65 11.44 9.89 -9.82
C LEU A 65 11.43 11.28 -10.48
N LYS A 66 11.72 11.36 -11.78
CA LYS A 66 11.67 12.63 -12.56
C LYS A 66 10.26 12.98 -13.06
N GLU A 67 9.39 11.99 -13.19
CA GLU A 67 8.06 12.14 -13.78
C GLU A 67 6.96 12.19 -12.70
N GLU A 68 7.30 11.92 -11.44
CA GLU A 68 6.33 11.76 -10.36
C GLU A 68 6.71 12.59 -9.14
N LYS A 69 5.80 13.45 -8.70
CA LYS A 69 5.97 14.18 -7.43
C LYS A 69 5.98 13.21 -6.24
N PRO A 70 6.73 13.50 -5.17
CA PRO A 70 6.68 12.74 -3.92
C PRO A 70 5.35 12.99 -3.18
N ALA A 71 4.97 12.04 -2.31
CA ALA A 71 3.82 12.20 -1.42
C ALA A 71 4.08 13.25 -0.33
N LEU A 72 5.31 13.30 0.21
CA LEU A 72 5.71 14.27 1.23
C LEU A 72 7.21 14.54 1.16
N VAL A 73 7.59 15.81 1.29
CA VAL A 73 8.98 16.24 1.44
C VAL A 73 9.15 16.88 2.81
N GLU A 74 10.04 16.34 3.62
CA GLU A 74 10.44 16.88 4.93
C GLU A 74 11.91 17.35 4.86
N GLU A 75 12.40 18.03 5.88
CA GLU A 75 13.75 18.60 5.89
C GLU A 75 14.85 17.55 5.70
N ASP A 76 14.69 16.37 6.28
CA ASP A 76 15.68 15.29 6.36
C ASP A 76 15.31 14.03 5.60
N ARG A 77 14.07 13.96 5.06
CA ARG A 77 13.59 12.78 4.34
C ARG A 77 12.52 13.11 3.32
N VAL A 78 12.37 12.20 2.36
CA VAL A 78 11.34 12.24 1.33
C VAL A 78 10.52 10.96 1.40
N ILE A 79 9.22 11.08 1.37
CA ILE A 79 8.27 9.99 1.19
C ILE A 79 7.81 10.04 -0.26
N ALA A 80 8.46 9.24 -1.12
CA ALA A 80 8.13 9.21 -2.54
C ALA A 80 6.71 8.68 -2.80
N SER A 81 6.27 7.70 -2.01
CA SER A 81 4.91 7.17 -1.95
C SER A 81 4.68 6.56 -0.57
N ALA A 82 3.44 6.52 -0.11
CA ALA A 82 3.06 5.83 1.13
C ALA A 82 3.36 4.32 1.12
N TRP A 83 3.59 3.74 -0.06
CA TRP A 83 3.98 2.35 -0.27
C TRP A 83 5.50 2.13 -0.26
N LEU A 84 6.29 3.17 -0.01
CA LEU A 84 7.75 3.05 0.02
C LEU A 84 8.30 3.58 1.34
N PRO A 85 9.33 2.92 1.89
CA PRO A 85 10.03 3.46 3.05
C PRO A 85 10.59 4.86 2.76
N PRO A 86 10.64 5.75 3.78
CA PRO A 86 11.22 7.08 3.64
C PRO A 86 12.67 7.04 3.12
N ILE A 87 13.02 8.01 2.30
CA ILE A 87 14.36 8.14 1.69
C ILE A 87 15.06 9.36 2.29
N PRO A 88 16.20 9.18 2.98
CA PRO A 88 16.86 7.91 3.31
C PRO A 88 16.25 7.23 4.52
N SER A 89 16.32 5.90 4.57
CA SER A 89 16.07 5.14 5.80
C SER A 89 16.74 3.76 5.74
N PRO A 90 16.97 3.09 6.86
CA PRO A 90 17.45 1.71 6.86
C PRO A 90 16.50 0.75 6.15
N ALA A 91 15.18 0.95 6.30
CA ALA A 91 14.16 0.15 5.61
C ALA A 91 14.22 0.35 4.08
N PHE A 92 14.49 1.57 3.61
CA PHE A 92 14.68 1.82 2.17
C PHE A 92 15.94 1.13 1.62
N LYS A 93 17.06 1.17 2.37
CA LYS A 93 18.27 0.41 2.01
C LYS A 93 17.96 -1.08 1.86
N ARG A 94 17.17 -1.63 2.78
CA ARG A 94 16.74 -3.03 2.74
C ARG A 94 15.87 -3.33 1.54
N LEU A 95 14.92 -2.45 1.19
CA LEU A 95 14.08 -2.58 -0.01
C LEU A 95 14.96 -2.62 -1.28
N ILE A 96 15.89 -1.69 -1.44
CA ILE A 96 16.82 -1.70 -2.59
C ILE A 96 17.65 -2.99 -2.64
N PHE A 97 18.08 -3.50 -1.50
CA PHE A 97 18.81 -4.76 -1.46
C PHE A 97 17.92 -5.96 -1.83
N ALA A 98 16.65 -5.96 -1.40
CA ALA A 98 15.67 -6.95 -1.81
C ALA A 98 15.43 -6.92 -3.33
N GLU A 99 15.30 -5.72 -3.94
CA GLU A 99 15.17 -5.56 -5.38
C GLU A 99 16.36 -6.15 -6.16
N ILE A 100 17.58 -5.92 -5.69
CA ILE A 100 18.78 -6.53 -6.28
C ILE A 100 18.71 -8.07 -6.19
N GLN A 101 18.30 -8.61 -5.04
CA GLN A 101 18.18 -10.06 -4.87
C GLN A 101 17.07 -10.66 -5.76
N ILE A 102 15.94 -9.96 -5.91
CA ILE A 102 14.87 -10.36 -6.83
C ILE A 102 15.36 -10.37 -8.28
N ALA A 103 16.10 -9.35 -8.68
CA ALA A 103 16.73 -9.30 -10.01
C ALA A 103 17.73 -10.44 -10.25
N LEU A 104 18.34 -10.99 -9.19
CA LEU A 104 19.20 -12.18 -9.21
C LEU A 104 18.41 -13.50 -9.08
N GLY A 105 17.09 -13.47 -9.19
CA GLY A 105 16.23 -14.65 -9.20
C GLY A 105 15.79 -15.16 -7.82
N ARG A 106 15.99 -14.39 -6.75
CA ARG A 106 15.43 -14.74 -5.43
C ARG A 106 13.97 -14.34 -5.33
N TYR A 107 13.22 -15.07 -4.53
CA TYR A 107 11.80 -14.84 -4.29
C TYR A 107 11.61 -14.19 -2.92
N ILE A 108 11.43 -12.88 -2.90
CA ILE A 108 11.22 -12.09 -1.68
C ILE A 108 9.84 -11.46 -1.73
N PRO A 109 8.96 -11.67 -0.74
CA PRO A 109 7.72 -10.92 -0.62
C PRO A 109 8.04 -9.55 -0.03
N GLU A 110 7.98 -8.51 -0.86
CA GLU A 110 8.22 -7.13 -0.40
C GLU A 110 7.16 -6.66 0.58
N THR A 111 5.92 -7.08 0.32
CA THR A 111 4.75 -6.72 1.10
C THR A 111 4.12 -7.95 1.72
N VAL A 112 3.87 -7.86 3.02
CA VAL A 112 3.02 -8.81 3.76
C VAL A 112 1.87 -8.02 4.36
N SER A 113 0.63 -8.36 3.98
CA SER A 113 -0.58 -7.78 4.57
C SER A 113 -1.24 -8.78 5.53
N ILE A 114 -1.74 -8.27 6.63
CA ILE A 114 -2.28 -9.06 7.73
C ILE A 114 -3.66 -8.52 8.10
N GLU A 115 -4.65 -9.39 8.10
CA GLU A 115 -5.97 -9.11 8.69
C GLU A 115 -5.90 -9.33 10.20
N LEU A 116 -6.27 -8.34 10.97
CA LEU A 116 -6.21 -8.44 12.43
C LEU A 116 -7.53 -8.87 13.07
N THR A 117 -8.66 -8.54 12.45
CA THR A 117 -9.97 -8.73 13.06
C THR A 117 -11.06 -8.94 12.02
N HIS A 118 -12.12 -9.62 12.39
CA HIS A 118 -13.37 -9.69 11.62
C HIS A 118 -14.25 -8.45 11.80
N GLN A 119 -13.91 -7.57 12.74
CA GLN A 119 -14.73 -6.41 13.07
C GLN A 119 -14.65 -5.34 11.97
N SER A 120 -15.79 -4.78 11.65
CA SER A 120 -15.91 -3.66 10.73
C SER A 120 -17.11 -2.80 11.11
N SER A 121 -17.17 -1.55 10.67
CA SER A 121 -18.30 -0.64 10.91
C SER A 121 -19.65 -1.19 10.40
N SER A 122 -19.61 -2.06 9.38
CA SER A 122 -20.80 -2.69 8.80
C SER A 122 -21.15 -4.04 9.41
N ARG A 123 -20.26 -4.62 10.23
CA ARG A 123 -20.42 -5.94 10.84
C ARG A 123 -19.77 -5.96 12.22
N TYR A 124 -20.41 -5.28 13.17
CA TYR A 124 -20.11 -5.57 14.56
C TYR A 124 -20.79 -6.91 14.89
N LEU A 125 -20.03 -7.99 14.81
CA LEU A 125 -20.47 -9.32 15.23
C LEU A 125 -19.90 -9.56 16.62
N PRO A 126 -20.72 -9.41 17.69
CA PRO A 126 -20.29 -9.75 19.04
C PRO A 126 -19.94 -11.27 19.07
N GLY A 127 -18.73 -11.61 19.48
CA GLY A 127 -18.33 -12.99 19.72
C GLY A 127 -17.60 -13.70 18.57
N THR A 128 -17.16 -13.01 17.52
CA THR A 128 -16.37 -13.59 16.42
C THR A 128 -14.86 -13.68 16.70
N GLY A 129 -14.40 -13.26 17.88
CA GLY A 129 -12.98 -13.33 18.25
C GLY A 129 -12.40 -14.71 18.50
N ALA A 130 -13.22 -15.78 18.49
CA ALA A 130 -12.76 -17.13 18.84
C ALA A 130 -11.77 -17.74 17.81
N ASP A 131 -11.80 -17.29 16.56
CA ASP A 131 -10.94 -17.78 15.48
C ASP A 131 -9.87 -16.79 15.05
N GLU A 132 -9.83 -15.58 15.62
CA GLU A 132 -8.82 -14.57 15.32
C GLU A 132 -7.45 -14.99 15.84
N LEU A 133 -6.39 -14.65 15.09
CA LEU A 133 -5.02 -14.90 15.53
C LEU A 133 -4.73 -14.14 16.82
N ASP A 134 -4.13 -14.81 17.80
CA ASP A 134 -3.61 -14.14 19.00
C ASP A 134 -2.41 -13.25 18.67
N ILE A 135 -2.12 -12.29 19.57
CA ILE A 135 -1.05 -11.32 19.37
C ILE A 135 0.32 -11.98 19.16
N GLY A 136 0.65 -13.02 19.92
CA GLY A 136 1.93 -13.73 19.79
C GLY A 136 2.08 -14.42 18.43
N THR A 137 0.99 -14.92 17.86
CA THR A 137 0.98 -15.47 16.51
C THR A 137 1.19 -14.36 15.47
N VAL A 138 0.57 -13.19 15.63
CA VAL A 138 0.78 -12.04 14.72
C VAL A 138 2.22 -11.52 14.82
N GLU A 139 2.79 -11.42 16.02
CA GLU A 139 4.22 -11.06 16.23
C GLU A 139 5.15 -12.05 15.53
N ARG A 140 4.89 -13.34 15.64
CA ARG A 140 5.66 -14.38 14.92
C ARG A 140 5.54 -14.21 13.39
N ILE A 141 4.36 -13.89 12.85
CA ILE A 141 4.18 -13.60 11.42
C ILE A 141 5.05 -12.39 11.02
N ILE A 142 5.07 -11.34 11.83
CA ILE A 142 5.90 -10.16 11.60
C ILE A 142 7.38 -10.53 11.57
N ASP A 143 7.85 -11.30 12.53
CA ASP A 143 9.25 -11.74 12.60
C ASP A 143 9.63 -12.59 11.38
N GLU A 144 8.83 -13.59 11.04
CA GLU A 144 9.05 -14.43 9.87
C GLU A 144 9.03 -13.62 8.56
N ALA A 145 8.12 -12.63 8.42
CA ALA A 145 8.08 -11.71 7.28
C ALA A 145 9.38 -10.89 7.18
N LEU A 146 9.84 -10.34 8.32
CA LEU A 146 11.08 -9.60 8.37
C LEU A 146 12.30 -10.49 8.04
N GLU A 147 12.31 -11.74 8.44
CA GLU A 147 13.39 -12.70 8.14
C GLU A 147 13.50 -13.03 6.65
N ILE A 148 12.37 -13.24 5.98
CA ILE A 148 12.36 -13.55 4.54
C ILE A 148 12.59 -12.33 3.64
N GLY A 149 12.71 -11.11 4.19
CA GLY A 149 13.11 -9.93 3.44
C GLY A 149 12.05 -8.86 3.25
N THR A 150 10.85 -9.03 3.80
CA THR A 150 9.75 -8.07 3.73
C THR A 150 10.17 -6.68 4.23
N SER A 151 9.79 -5.64 3.49
CA SER A 151 10.07 -4.24 3.81
C SER A 151 8.80 -3.41 4.04
N ILE A 152 7.63 -3.98 3.76
CA ILE A 152 6.33 -3.33 3.91
C ILE A 152 5.38 -4.29 4.61
N ILE A 153 4.90 -3.91 5.78
CA ILE A 153 3.83 -4.60 6.49
C ILE A 153 2.58 -3.74 6.42
N THR A 154 1.45 -4.33 6.06
CA THR A 154 0.18 -3.62 5.97
C THR A 154 -0.85 -4.30 6.84
N LEU A 155 -1.38 -3.59 7.83
CA LEU A 155 -2.53 -4.03 8.62
C LEU A 155 -3.78 -3.57 7.88
N THR A 156 -4.59 -4.50 7.42
CA THR A 156 -5.63 -4.20 6.44
C THR A 156 -6.84 -5.14 6.57
N GLU A 157 -7.80 -4.93 5.70
CA GLU A 157 -9.13 -5.54 5.70
C GLU A 157 -9.94 -5.22 6.98
N ASN A 158 -11.27 -5.24 6.85
CA ASN A 158 -12.14 -4.82 7.94
C ASN A 158 -11.67 -3.48 8.55
N ASP A 159 -11.61 -3.33 9.86
CA ASP A 159 -11.02 -2.13 10.49
C ASP A 159 -10.03 -2.54 11.59
N PRO A 160 -8.71 -2.62 11.28
CA PRO A 160 -7.68 -2.99 12.23
C PRO A 160 -7.68 -2.18 13.53
N LEU A 161 -8.14 -0.91 13.48
CA LEU A 161 -8.17 -0.02 14.64
C LEU A 161 -9.23 -0.40 15.68
N LEU A 162 -10.16 -1.30 15.34
CA LEU A 162 -11.11 -1.86 16.30
C LEU A 162 -10.48 -2.92 17.21
N ARG A 163 -9.25 -3.32 16.95
CA ARG A 163 -8.47 -4.22 17.80
C ARG A 163 -7.43 -3.44 18.57
N GLU A 164 -7.54 -3.43 19.92
CA GLU A 164 -6.70 -2.60 20.80
C GLU A 164 -5.20 -2.92 20.66
N GLU A 165 -4.83 -4.17 20.43
CA GLU A 165 -3.45 -4.61 20.26
C GLU A 165 -2.77 -4.06 18.99
N VAL A 166 -3.50 -3.41 18.08
CA VAL A 166 -2.95 -2.82 16.84
C VAL A 166 -1.80 -1.87 17.12
N PHE A 167 -1.89 -1.06 18.18
CA PHE A 167 -0.84 -0.10 18.54
C PHE A 167 0.45 -0.80 19.01
N GLU A 168 0.29 -1.91 19.72
CA GLU A 168 1.41 -2.73 20.16
C GLU A 168 2.07 -3.42 18.97
N LEU A 169 1.30 -4.00 18.07
CA LEU A 169 1.79 -4.64 16.84
C LEU A 169 2.51 -3.63 15.92
N ILE A 170 1.97 -2.41 15.76
CA ILE A 170 2.66 -1.35 15.01
C ILE A 170 4.01 -1.04 15.68
N ARG A 171 4.05 -0.93 17.01
CA ARG A 171 5.27 -0.64 17.76
C ARG A 171 6.28 -1.79 17.69
N TYR A 172 5.81 -3.04 17.65
CA TYR A 172 6.61 -4.26 17.58
C TYR A 172 7.46 -4.35 16.31
N VAL A 173 6.92 -3.92 15.16
CA VAL A 173 7.66 -3.96 13.89
C VAL A 173 8.96 -3.16 13.99
N ASP A 174 10.10 -3.77 13.68
CA ASP A 174 11.40 -3.08 13.57
C ASP A 174 11.41 -2.09 12.38
N LYS A 175 11.28 -0.80 12.68
CA LYS A 175 11.22 0.30 11.70
C LYS A 175 12.53 0.48 10.91
N LYS A 176 13.63 -0.17 11.34
CA LYS A 176 14.85 -0.23 10.54
C LYS A 176 14.77 -1.27 9.43
N ARG A 177 13.83 -2.21 9.53
CA ARG A 177 13.65 -3.31 8.58
C ARG A 177 12.44 -3.15 7.68
N ALA A 178 11.33 -2.59 8.19
CA ALA A 178 10.10 -2.40 7.43
C ALA A 178 9.33 -1.16 7.86
N ILE A 179 8.49 -0.64 6.97
CA ILE A 179 7.41 0.29 7.30
C ILE A 179 6.15 -0.47 7.68
N VAL A 180 5.25 0.22 8.40
CA VAL A 180 3.92 -0.29 8.72
C VAL A 180 2.87 0.67 8.20
N ASN A 181 1.98 0.19 7.35
CA ASN A 181 0.79 0.88 6.89
C ASN A 181 -0.44 0.29 7.60
N CYS A 182 -1.44 1.11 7.86
CA CYS A 182 -2.69 0.64 8.46
C CYS A 182 -3.88 1.22 7.70
N SER A 183 -4.83 0.38 7.32
CA SER A 183 -6.10 0.83 6.78
C SER A 183 -7.13 1.05 7.89
N THR A 184 -8.05 1.98 7.69
CA THR A 184 -9.21 2.19 8.58
C THR A 184 -10.39 2.74 7.81
N TRP A 185 -11.55 2.58 8.39
CA TRP A 185 -12.79 3.19 7.92
C TRP A 185 -13.18 4.41 8.75
N GLY A 186 -12.32 4.77 9.73
CA GLY A 186 -12.53 5.90 10.62
C GLY A 186 -13.53 5.60 11.73
N THR A 187 -13.87 4.32 11.97
CA THR A 187 -14.78 3.92 13.04
C THR A 187 -14.13 4.23 14.39
N ASP A 188 -14.85 4.97 15.24
CA ASP A 188 -14.40 5.35 16.59
C ASP A 188 -13.02 6.07 16.63
N PHE A 189 -12.63 6.72 15.52
CA PHE A 189 -11.35 7.42 15.42
C PHE A 189 -11.36 8.69 16.27
N SER A 190 -10.31 8.92 17.06
CA SER A 190 -10.19 10.04 18.00
C SER A 190 -8.80 10.69 17.93
N GLU A 191 -8.63 11.84 18.56
CA GLU A 191 -7.31 12.48 18.76
C GLU A 191 -6.33 11.55 19.47
N GLU A 192 -6.81 10.81 20.47
CA GLU A 192 -6.01 9.81 21.19
C GLU A 192 -5.56 8.70 20.26
N THR A 193 -6.47 8.18 19.42
CA THR A 193 -6.13 7.16 18.39
C THR A 193 -5.04 7.68 17.45
N ALA A 194 -5.18 8.91 16.95
CA ALA A 194 -4.20 9.53 16.07
C ALA A 194 -2.82 9.68 16.73
N SER A 195 -2.79 10.16 17.99
CA SER A 195 -1.57 10.30 18.78
C SER A 195 -0.89 8.94 19.02
N ARG A 196 -1.64 7.94 19.44
CA ARG A 196 -1.13 6.58 19.69
C ARG A 196 -0.55 5.94 18.42
N LEU A 197 -1.17 6.14 17.25
CA LEU A 197 -0.65 5.68 15.97
C LEU A 197 0.69 6.35 15.62
N LYS A 198 0.78 7.67 15.83
CA LYS A 198 2.02 8.44 15.61
C LYS A 198 3.14 7.96 16.53
N GLU A 199 2.86 7.81 17.82
CA GLU A 199 3.80 7.33 18.82
C GLU A 199 4.24 5.88 18.59
N ALA A 200 3.35 5.02 18.08
CA ALA A 200 3.69 3.66 17.69
C ALA A 200 4.58 3.59 16.44
N GLY A 201 4.75 4.70 15.72
CA GLY A 201 5.58 4.79 14.53
C GLY A 201 4.89 4.23 13.28
N LEU A 202 3.58 4.45 13.14
CA LEU A 202 2.86 4.17 11.90
C LEU A 202 3.47 4.98 10.76
N HIS A 203 3.72 4.34 9.62
CA HIS A 203 4.25 5.02 8.44
C HIS A 203 3.14 5.78 7.70
N SER A 204 2.03 5.13 7.39
CA SER A 204 0.88 5.78 6.77
C SER A 204 -0.45 5.22 7.26
N LEU A 205 -1.45 6.10 7.38
CA LEU A 205 -2.83 5.76 7.62
C LEU A 205 -3.61 5.85 6.30
N MET A 206 -4.28 4.76 5.93
CA MET A 206 -5.05 4.66 4.70
C MET A 206 -6.54 4.69 5.02
N VAL A 207 -7.26 5.70 4.53
CA VAL A 207 -8.69 5.87 4.80
C VAL A 207 -9.49 5.72 3.52
N GLY A 208 -10.47 4.82 3.53
CA GLY A 208 -11.28 4.50 2.35
C GLY A 208 -12.42 5.51 2.13
N ILE A 209 -12.44 6.18 0.96
CA ILE A 209 -13.54 7.04 0.49
C ILE A 209 -13.97 6.57 -0.91
N TYR A 210 -15.25 6.23 -1.08
CA TYR A 210 -15.76 5.59 -2.30
C TYR A 210 -16.63 6.49 -3.18
N SER A 211 -17.13 7.60 -2.63
CA SER A 211 -17.88 8.64 -3.31
C SER A 211 -17.70 9.97 -2.58
N THR A 212 -17.85 11.08 -3.30
CA THR A 212 -17.96 12.42 -2.70
C THR A 212 -19.36 12.72 -2.15
N ASP A 213 -20.33 11.89 -2.51
CA ASP A 213 -21.70 11.93 -2.00
C ASP A 213 -21.79 11.05 -0.74
N PRO A 214 -22.13 11.63 0.44
CA PRO A 214 -22.21 10.89 1.69
C PRO A 214 -23.17 9.70 1.64
N GLU A 215 -24.35 9.85 1.03
CA GLU A 215 -25.34 8.77 0.95
C GLU A 215 -24.85 7.59 0.11
N LYS A 216 -24.17 7.87 -1.01
CA LYS A 216 -23.56 6.83 -1.84
C LYS A 216 -22.41 6.13 -1.13
N HIS A 217 -21.57 6.90 -0.44
CA HIS A 217 -20.47 6.33 0.35
C HIS A 217 -21.02 5.41 1.44
N ASP A 218 -22.00 5.87 2.21
CA ASP A 218 -22.63 5.10 3.28
C ASP A 218 -23.31 3.83 2.76
N ALA A 219 -23.95 3.92 1.59
CA ALA A 219 -24.54 2.75 0.93
C ALA A 219 -23.50 1.70 0.55
N VAL A 220 -22.32 2.10 0.01
CA VAL A 220 -21.20 1.20 -0.27
C VAL A 220 -20.69 0.58 1.02
N ARG A 221 -20.55 1.38 2.07
CA ARG A 221 -20.08 0.95 3.39
C ARG A 221 -21.13 0.18 4.20
N LYS A 222 -22.40 0.25 3.80
CA LYS A 222 -23.55 -0.30 4.55
C LYS A 222 -23.57 0.19 6.01
N SER A 223 -23.22 1.45 6.22
CA SER A 223 -23.10 2.08 7.54
C SER A 223 -23.39 3.57 7.44
N GLU A 224 -24.49 3.99 8.04
CA GLU A 224 -24.91 5.39 8.12
C GLU A 224 -23.85 6.24 8.83
N GLY A 225 -23.55 7.43 8.29
CA GLY A 225 -22.52 8.35 8.80
C GLY A 225 -21.08 7.87 8.60
N ALA A 226 -20.85 6.86 7.76
CA ALA A 226 -19.49 6.37 7.49
C ALA A 226 -18.64 7.43 6.77
N TYR A 227 -19.25 8.24 5.90
CA TYR A 227 -18.56 9.32 5.21
C TYR A 227 -18.00 10.35 6.18
N GLU A 228 -18.84 10.87 7.08
CA GLU A 228 -18.44 11.87 8.06
C GLU A 228 -17.34 11.32 8.99
N ARG A 229 -17.46 10.07 9.44
CA ARG A 229 -16.42 9.43 10.26
C ARG A 229 -15.08 9.32 9.54
N ALA A 230 -15.09 8.93 8.27
CA ALA A 230 -13.86 8.82 7.47
C ALA A 230 -13.23 10.21 7.24
N ILE A 231 -14.02 11.24 6.90
CA ILE A 231 -13.54 12.63 6.77
C ILE A 231 -12.97 13.15 8.10
N PHE A 232 -13.65 12.87 9.20
CA PHE A 232 -13.19 13.25 10.54
C PHE A 232 -11.86 12.57 10.89
N ALA A 233 -11.74 11.27 10.63
CA ALA A 233 -10.49 10.52 10.84
C ALA A 233 -9.32 11.08 10.02
N ILE A 234 -9.53 11.42 8.74
CA ILE A 234 -8.52 12.07 7.90
C ILE A 234 -8.03 13.36 8.55
N LYS A 235 -8.93 14.25 8.99
CA LYS A 235 -8.57 15.53 9.60
C LYS A 235 -7.74 15.35 10.86
N LEU A 236 -8.19 14.53 11.80
CA LEU A 236 -7.47 14.25 13.04
C LEU A 236 -6.09 13.61 12.77
N ALA A 237 -6.00 12.70 11.82
CA ALA A 237 -4.74 12.08 11.46
C ALA A 237 -3.73 13.09 10.87
N LEU A 238 -4.20 14.02 10.03
CA LEU A 238 -3.38 15.12 9.50
C LEU A 238 -2.93 16.07 10.61
N GLU A 239 -3.81 16.45 11.53
CA GLU A 239 -3.50 17.30 12.69
C GLU A 239 -2.44 16.66 13.60
N ALA A 240 -2.49 15.35 13.77
CA ALA A 240 -1.47 14.58 14.50
C ALA A 240 -0.14 14.43 13.72
N GLY A 241 -0.07 14.90 12.46
CA GLY A 241 1.10 14.80 11.61
C GLY A 241 1.38 13.38 11.10
N LEU A 242 0.36 12.54 10.95
CA LEU A 242 0.47 11.26 10.27
C LEU A 242 0.54 11.46 8.75
N VAL A 243 1.22 10.56 8.04
CA VAL A 243 1.09 10.49 6.58
C VAL A 243 -0.27 9.85 6.28
N VAL A 244 -1.15 10.61 5.62
CA VAL A 244 -2.52 10.18 5.33
C VAL A 244 -2.69 9.92 3.84
N VAL A 245 -3.28 8.77 3.54
CA VAL A 245 -3.65 8.32 2.20
C VAL A 245 -5.17 8.21 2.12
N MET A 246 -5.80 8.88 1.18
CA MET A 246 -7.18 8.63 0.83
C MET A 246 -7.24 7.54 -0.22
N THR A 247 -7.92 6.43 0.05
CA THR A 247 -7.99 5.29 -0.86
C THR A 247 -9.38 5.12 -1.44
N THR A 248 -9.46 4.67 -2.69
CA THR A 248 -10.71 4.26 -3.32
C THR A 248 -10.52 3.04 -4.21
N HIS A 249 -11.59 2.25 -4.41
CA HIS A 249 -11.62 1.17 -5.39
C HIS A 249 -12.46 1.62 -6.59
N ALA A 250 -11.79 1.78 -7.74
CA ALA A 250 -12.43 2.13 -8.99
C ALA A 250 -13.35 1.00 -9.47
N SER A 251 -14.59 1.31 -9.67
CA SER A 251 -15.66 0.40 -10.09
C SER A 251 -16.62 1.12 -11.04
N PRO A 252 -17.53 0.44 -11.74
CA PRO A 252 -18.51 1.09 -12.59
C PRO A 252 -19.38 2.12 -11.87
N SER A 253 -19.53 2.01 -10.55
CA SER A 253 -20.35 2.93 -9.75
C SER A 253 -19.68 4.26 -9.44
N ASN A 254 -18.34 4.33 -9.47
CA ASN A 254 -17.59 5.53 -9.07
C ASN A 254 -16.46 5.94 -10.02
N ILE A 255 -16.26 5.23 -11.13
CA ILE A 255 -15.17 5.54 -12.07
C ILE A 255 -15.23 6.99 -12.58
N GLN A 256 -16.43 7.50 -12.81
CA GLN A 256 -16.66 8.89 -13.25
C GLN A 256 -16.47 9.91 -12.12
N GLU A 257 -16.46 9.48 -10.87
CA GLU A 257 -16.26 10.35 -9.70
C GLU A 257 -14.76 10.48 -9.33
N LEU A 258 -13.85 9.72 -9.93
CA LEU A 258 -12.40 9.78 -9.59
C LEU A 258 -11.82 11.20 -9.63
N PRO A 259 -12.15 12.08 -10.61
CA PRO A 259 -11.68 13.46 -10.58
C PRO A 259 -12.20 14.26 -9.39
N ALA A 260 -13.48 14.07 -9.01
CA ALA A 260 -14.08 14.72 -7.84
C ALA A 260 -13.49 14.20 -6.52
N LEU A 261 -13.23 12.89 -6.44
CA LEU A 261 -12.54 12.28 -5.30
C LEU A 261 -11.11 12.82 -5.14
N TYR A 262 -10.39 13.03 -6.25
CA TYR A 262 -9.08 13.68 -6.21
C TYR A 262 -9.15 15.13 -5.72
N THR A 263 -10.16 15.89 -6.16
CA THR A 263 -10.41 17.24 -5.67
C THR A 263 -10.65 17.25 -4.16
N LEU A 264 -11.50 16.35 -3.66
CA LEU A 264 -11.74 16.17 -2.23
C LEU A 264 -10.45 15.82 -1.48
N ALA A 265 -9.64 14.90 -2.01
CA ALA A 265 -8.35 14.54 -1.43
C ALA A 265 -7.40 15.75 -1.32
N SER A 266 -7.40 16.60 -2.36
CA SER A 266 -6.63 17.84 -2.41
C SER A 266 -7.12 18.88 -1.39
N GLU A 267 -8.43 19.07 -1.28
CA GLU A 267 -9.06 20.00 -0.31
C GLU A 267 -8.84 19.56 1.13
N LEU A 268 -8.81 18.26 1.39
CA LEU A 268 -8.50 17.71 2.71
C LEU A 268 -7.00 17.82 3.06
N GLY A 269 -6.13 17.98 2.06
CA GLY A 269 -4.68 18.07 2.26
C GLY A 269 -4.01 16.72 2.55
N VAL A 270 -4.57 15.61 2.06
CA VAL A 270 -3.91 14.31 2.19
C VAL A 270 -2.63 14.24 1.37
N HIS A 271 -1.73 13.35 1.71
CA HIS A 271 -0.42 13.24 1.06
C HIS A 271 -0.45 12.40 -0.22
N GLU A 272 -1.33 11.40 -0.27
CA GLU A 272 -1.49 10.53 -1.44
C GLU A 272 -2.96 10.16 -1.64
N PHE A 273 -3.39 10.14 -2.90
CA PHE A 273 -4.67 9.58 -3.35
C PHE A 273 -4.42 8.26 -4.03
N SER A 274 -4.86 7.16 -3.43
CA SER A 274 -4.65 5.80 -3.92
C SER A 274 -5.89 5.25 -4.62
N VAL A 275 -5.74 4.90 -5.89
CA VAL A 275 -6.80 4.27 -6.70
C VAL A 275 -6.44 2.81 -6.95
N TRP A 276 -7.29 1.91 -6.49
CA TRP A 276 -7.22 0.47 -6.71
C TRP A 276 -8.33 0.04 -7.65
N GLU A 277 -8.08 -0.92 -8.51
CA GLU A 277 -9.16 -1.53 -9.30
C GLU A 277 -9.99 -2.45 -8.40
N ALA A 278 -11.31 -2.33 -8.48
CA ALA A 278 -12.19 -3.31 -7.87
C ALA A 278 -12.06 -4.64 -8.60
N MET A 279 -11.85 -5.73 -7.86
CA MET A 279 -11.57 -7.04 -8.43
C MET A 279 -12.84 -7.82 -8.77
N PRO A 280 -12.89 -8.54 -9.91
CA PRO A 280 -13.99 -9.41 -10.24
C PRO A 280 -14.04 -10.58 -9.25
N LYS A 281 -15.25 -11.08 -9.00
CA LYS A 281 -15.46 -12.26 -8.17
C LYS A 281 -15.53 -13.55 -8.98
N THR A 282 -15.80 -13.44 -10.26
CA THR A 282 -16.03 -14.53 -11.23
C THR A 282 -15.52 -14.10 -12.59
N SER A 283 -15.32 -15.04 -13.52
CA SER A 283 -14.79 -14.79 -14.86
C SER A 283 -15.72 -13.99 -15.79
N ASP A 284 -17.01 -13.98 -15.49
CA ASP A 284 -18.05 -13.45 -16.39
C ASP A 284 -18.29 -11.94 -16.25
N LYS A 285 -17.63 -11.25 -15.31
CA LYS A 285 -17.85 -9.82 -15.04
C LYS A 285 -16.55 -9.04 -14.84
N PRO A 286 -15.98 -8.48 -15.91
CA PRO A 286 -14.96 -7.45 -15.75
C PRO A 286 -15.57 -6.29 -14.96
N VAL A 287 -14.85 -5.81 -13.95
CA VAL A 287 -15.35 -4.74 -13.07
C VAL A 287 -15.16 -3.38 -13.72
N ILE A 288 -14.01 -3.16 -14.38
CA ILE A 288 -13.73 -1.95 -15.15
C ILE A 288 -13.24 -2.33 -16.56
N THR A 289 -13.43 -1.44 -17.52
CA THR A 289 -13.07 -1.64 -18.92
C THR A 289 -11.63 -1.20 -19.19
N GLU A 290 -11.09 -1.56 -20.37
CA GLU A 290 -9.77 -1.05 -20.82
C GLU A 290 -9.78 0.47 -21.03
N GLU A 291 -10.92 1.07 -21.41
CA GLU A 291 -11.06 2.52 -21.53
C GLU A 291 -11.02 3.19 -20.14
N ASP A 292 -11.63 2.57 -19.14
CA ASP A 292 -11.54 3.03 -17.75
C ASP A 292 -10.08 3.00 -17.26
N ARG A 293 -9.35 1.91 -17.54
CA ARG A 293 -7.91 1.81 -17.18
C ARG A 293 -7.09 2.89 -17.86
N LYS A 294 -7.36 3.16 -19.14
CA LYS A 294 -6.71 4.23 -19.87
C LYS A 294 -6.97 5.60 -19.23
N SER A 295 -8.22 5.86 -18.86
CA SER A 295 -8.60 7.11 -18.16
C SER A 295 -7.90 7.25 -16.81
N ILE A 296 -7.77 6.17 -16.02
CA ILE A 296 -6.99 6.15 -14.77
C ILE A 296 -5.53 6.49 -15.04
N LEU A 297 -4.91 5.89 -16.07
CA LEU A 297 -3.52 6.15 -16.42
C LEU A 297 -3.28 7.58 -16.88
N GLU A 298 -4.16 8.15 -17.71
CA GLU A 298 -4.09 9.54 -18.12
C GLU A 298 -4.21 10.49 -16.92
N MET A 299 -5.14 10.20 -16.00
CA MET A 299 -5.28 10.95 -14.75
C MET A 299 -4.03 10.84 -13.88
N TYR A 300 -3.47 9.64 -13.72
CA TYR A 300 -2.23 9.37 -12.97
C TYR A 300 -1.07 10.22 -13.49
N HIS A 301 -0.80 10.19 -14.79
CA HIS A 301 0.31 10.94 -15.37
C HIS A 301 0.11 12.45 -15.24
N ARG A 302 -1.10 12.95 -15.51
CA ARG A 302 -1.43 14.37 -15.39
C ARG A 302 -1.25 14.88 -13.95
N ILE A 303 -1.74 14.14 -12.96
CA ILE A 303 -1.65 14.53 -11.55
C ILE A 303 -0.20 14.51 -11.08
N ASN A 304 0.54 13.45 -11.35
CA ASN A 304 1.90 13.30 -10.84
C ASN A 304 2.92 14.19 -11.55
N ALA A 305 2.61 14.71 -12.76
CA ALA A 305 3.41 15.72 -13.45
C ALA A 305 3.18 17.15 -12.94
N SER A 306 2.14 17.38 -12.11
CA SER A 306 1.85 18.68 -11.49
C SER A 306 2.39 18.72 -10.06
N PRO A 307 3.01 19.84 -9.61
CA PRO A 307 3.44 19.97 -8.21
C PRO A 307 2.24 20.09 -7.24
N ASP A 308 1.09 20.51 -7.73
CA ASP A 308 -0.06 20.83 -6.89
C ASP A 308 -0.85 19.58 -6.44
N GLY A 309 -1.37 19.63 -5.23
CA GLY A 309 -2.24 18.60 -4.63
C GLY A 309 -1.50 17.30 -4.26
N PRO A 310 -2.24 16.29 -3.78
CA PRO A 310 -1.65 15.03 -3.36
C PRO A 310 -1.05 14.24 -4.53
N ARG A 311 -0.06 13.40 -4.24
CA ARG A 311 0.41 12.38 -5.18
C ARG A 311 -0.73 11.41 -5.51
N MET A 312 -0.80 10.91 -6.73
CA MET A 312 -1.70 9.82 -7.08
C MET A 312 -0.93 8.50 -7.15
N PHE A 313 -1.42 7.48 -6.46
CA PHE A 313 -1.06 6.09 -6.69
C PHE A 313 -2.18 5.41 -7.49
N ALA A 314 -1.83 4.54 -8.43
CA ALA A 314 -2.78 3.70 -9.16
C ALA A 314 -2.17 2.31 -9.35
N ASN A 315 -2.86 1.26 -8.86
CA ASN A 315 -2.38 -0.11 -9.08
C ASN A 315 -2.37 -0.48 -10.56
N THR A 316 -3.29 0.06 -11.37
CA THR A 316 -3.31 -0.04 -12.84
C THR A 316 -1.96 0.32 -13.47
N TYR A 317 -1.33 1.40 -12.99
CA TYR A 317 0.00 1.80 -13.43
C TYR A 317 1.09 0.91 -12.81
N PHE A 318 1.03 0.73 -11.51
CA PHE A 318 2.06 0.05 -10.74
C PHE A 318 2.23 -1.41 -11.16
N GLU A 319 1.13 -2.13 -11.30
CA GLU A 319 1.13 -3.51 -11.79
C GLU A 319 1.21 -3.58 -13.32
N GLY A 320 0.40 -2.80 -14.03
CA GLY A 320 0.29 -2.91 -15.48
C GLY A 320 1.54 -2.48 -16.25
N GLN A 321 2.23 -1.45 -15.79
CA GLN A 321 3.36 -0.86 -16.52
C GLN A 321 4.70 -0.95 -15.78
N MET A 322 4.68 -1.09 -14.46
CA MET A 322 5.90 -1.00 -13.66
C MET A 322 6.44 -2.35 -13.19
N LEU A 323 5.78 -3.02 -12.28
CA LEU A 323 6.29 -4.21 -11.62
C LEU A 323 5.67 -5.51 -12.13
N GLY A 324 4.53 -5.44 -12.79
CA GLY A 324 3.66 -6.59 -13.04
C GLY A 324 2.85 -6.96 -11.81
N ALA A 325 1.99 -7.95 -11.94
CA ALA A 325 1.17 -8.46 -10.84
C ALA A 325 2.00 -8.71 -9.58
N MET A 326 1.53 -8.22 -8.45
CA MET A 326 2.23 -8.32 -7.18
C MET A 326 1.90 -9.61 -6.44
N GLU A 327 0.68 -10.10 -6.57
CA GLU A 327 0.17 -11.25 -5.84
C GLU A 327 0.96 -12.52 -6.16
N GLY A 328 1.41 -13.21 -5.12
CA GLY A 328 2.23 -14.41 -5.19
C GLY A 328 3.63 -14.22 -5.78
N ARG A 329 3.99 -13.00 -6.16
CA ARG A 329 5.34 -12.63 -6.63
C ARG A 329 6.10 -11.74 -5.68
N ARG A 330 5.43 -10.74 -5.13
CA ARG A 330 5.97 -9.72 -4.23
C ARG A 330 5.07 -9.44 -3.04
N TRP A 331 3.85 -9.98 -3.05
CA TRP A 331 2.84 -9.76 -2.03
C TRP A 331 2.31 -11.10 -1.51
N MET A 332 2.21 -11.22 -0.19
CA MET A 332 1.45 -12.25 0.53
C MET A 332 0.41 -11.58 1.41
N HIS A 333 -0.64 -12.30 1.69
CA HIS A 333 -1.72 -11.85 2.56
C HIS A 333 -2.08 -12.96 3.56
N ILE A 334 -2.24 -12.59 4.81
CA ILE A 334 -2.62 -13.50 5.89
C ILE A 334 -3.99 -13.09 6.38
N THR A 335 -4.93 -14.04 6.35
CA THR A 335 -6.28 -13.81 6.87
C THR A 335 -6.30 -13.80 8.39
N VAL A 336 -7.36 -13.28 8.95
CA VAL A 336 -7.58 -13.25 10.40
C VAL A 336 -7.57 -14.65 11.05
N GLU A 337 -7.87 -15.69 10.30
CA GLU A 337 -7.85 -17.12 10.74
C GLU A 337 -6.47 -17.78 10.52
N GLY A 338 -5.55 -17.08 9.85
CA GLY A 338 -4.18 -17.54 9.60
C GLY A 338 -3.96 -18.20 8.24
N ASP A 339 -4.93 -18.21 7.36
CA ASP A 339 -4.74 -18.72 6.01
C ASP A 339 -3.82 -17.77 5.21
N VAL A 340 -2.84 -18.34 4.50
CA VAL A 340 -1.90 -17.60 3.68
C VAL A 340 -2.34 -17.60 2.23
N LYS A 341 -2.59 -16.41 1.69
CA LYS A 341 -3.01 -16.15 0.32
C LYS A 341 -1.88 -15.49 -0.49
N PRO A 342 -1.89 -15.58 -1.82
CA PRO A 342 -0.90 -14.90 -2.66
C PRO A 342 -1.05 -13.37 -2.67
N GLY A 343 -2.17 -12.85 -2.21
CA GLY A 343 -2.53 -11.45 -2.11
C GLY A 343 -3.93 -11.30 -1.52
N PRO A 344 -4.45 -10.08 -1.29
CA PRO A 344 -5.74 -9.87 -0.64
C PRO A 344 -6.92 -10.38 -1.47
N TYR A 345 -6.83 -10.32 -2.79
CA TYR A 345 -7.98 -10.59 -3.67
C TYR A 345 -8.16 -12.06 -4.07
N PRO A 346 -7.12 -12.84 -4.46
CA PRO A 346 -7.31 -14.24 -4.84
C PRO A 346 -7.99 -15.06 -3.74
N PRO A 347 -9.06 -15.84 -4.05
CA PRO A 347 -9.83 -16.57 -3.06
C PRO A 347 -9.21 -17.91 -2.67
N PHE A 348 -7.88 -18.03 -2.77
CA PHE A 348 -7.17 -19.28 -2.53
C PHE A 348 -6.21 -19.20 -1.35
N SER A 349 -6.19 -20.27 -0.51
CA SER A 349 -5.15 -20.49 0.49
C SER A 349 -4.08 -21.46 -0.03
N PHE A 350 -2.84 -21.23 0.40
CA PHE A 350 -1.68 -22.06 0.10
C PHE A 350 -1.13 -22.78 1.35
N GLY A 351 -1.69 -22.51 2.49
CA GLY A 351 -1.37 -23.06 3.79
C GLY A 351 -1.96 -22.20 4.90
N ASN A 352 -1.69 -22.58 6.15
CA ASN A 352 -2.12 -21.83 7.32
C ASN A 352 -0.95 -21.64 8.27
N ILE A 353 -0.77 -20.40 8.78
CA ILE A 353 0.36 -20.04 9.63
C ILE A 353 0.37 -20.78 10.98
N LYS A 354 -0.75 -21.34 11.40
CA LYS A 354 -0.85 -22.20 12.60
C LYS A 354 -0.20 -23.57 12.39
N GLU A 355 -0.03 -23.99 11.13
CA GLU A 355 0.46 -25.33 10.75
C GLU A 355 1.88 -25.32 10.19
N GLU A 356 2.26 -24.25 9.50
CA GLU A 356 3.55 -24.16 8.81
C GLU A 356 4.13 -22.72 8.85
N SER A 357 5.43 -22.59 8.53
CA SER A 357 6.08 -21.28 8.53
C SER A 357 5.65 -20.44 7.31
N LEU A 358 5.71 -19.11 7.47
CA LEU A 358 5.45 -18.17 6.37
C LEU A 358 6.42 -18.39 5.21
N LYS A 359 7.68 -18.74 5.52
CA LYS A 359 8.71 -19.04 4.52
C LYS A 359 8.35 -20.27 3.68
N ASP A 360 7.89 -21.35 4.32
CA ASP A 360 7.52 -22.59 3.61
C ASP A 360 6.29 -22.36 2.73
N THR A 361 5.30 -21.62 3.25
CA THR A 361 4.12 -21.26 2.46
C THR A 361 4.47 -20.36 1.28
N TRP A 362 5.39 -19.39 1.47
CA TRP A 362 5.90 -18.57 0.36
C TRP A 362 6.58 -19.39 -0.72
N GLN A 363 7.42 -20.34 -0.34
CA GLN A 363 8.07 -21.25 -1.30
C GLN A 363 7.04 -22.11 -2.03
N LYS A 364 5.99 -22.55 -1.34
CA LYS A 364 4.86 -23.29 -1.92
C LYS A 364 4.14 -22.44 -2.97
N ILE A 365 3.78 -21.19 -2.68
CA ILE A 365 3.20 -20.26 -3.66
C ILE A 365 4.13 -20.14 -4.88
N ARG A 366 5.42 -19.90 -4.65
CA ARG A 366 6.42 -19.72 -5.71
C ARG A 366 6.76 -21.00 -6.49
N SER A 367 6.40 -22.18 -6.01
CA SER A 367 6.56 -23.44 -6.71
C SER A 367 5.59 -23.63 -7.88
N TYR A 368 4.43 -22.97 -7.84
CA TYR A 368 3.44 -23.04 -8.92
C TYR A 368 3.88 -22.22 -10.14
N PRO A 369 3.86 -22.80 -11.36
CA PRO A 369 4.30 -22.13 -12.59
C PRO A 369 3.60 -20.80 -12.85
N TYR A 370 2.34 -20.67 -12.46
CA TYR A 370 1.57 -19.45 -12.61
C TYR A 370 2.25 -18.25 -11.92
N PHE A 371 2.69 -18.42 -10.67
CA PHE A 371 3.32 -17.34 -9.89
C PHE A 371 4.81 -17.13 -10.19
N GLN A 372 5.44 -18.00 -10.96
CA GLN A 372 6.84 -17.83 -11.40
C GLN A 372 6.96 -16.81 -12.53
N LYS A 373 5.93 -16.69 -13.38
CA LYS A 373 5.92 -15.80 -14.55
C LYS A 373 5.47 -14.38 -14.15
N GLN A 374 6.10 -13.38 -14.77
CA GLN A 374 5.61 -12.01 -14.66
C GLN A 374 4.35 -11.86 -15.52
N LYS A 375 3.25 -11.49 -14.89
CA LYS A 375 1.98 -11.11 -15.53
C LYS A 375 1.85 -9.58 -15.46
N SER A 376 1.10 -8.99 -16.35
CA SER A 376 0.93 -7.52 -16.38
C SER A 376 -0.15 -7.00 -15.43
N LEU A 377 -1.07 -7.86 -15.02
CA LEU A 377 -2.20 -7.49 -14.14
C LEU A 377 -2.36 -8.52 -13.02
N SER A 378 -3.11 -8.13 -11.98
CA SER A 378 -3.54 -9.02 -10.90
C SER A 378 -4.08 -10.36 -11.45
N PRO A 379 -3.83 -11.50 -10.76
CA PRO A 379 -4.45 -12.78 -11.11
C PRO A 379 -5.97 -12.69 -11.29
N MET A 380 -6.63 -11.82 -10.54
CA MET A 380 -8.09 -11.64 -10.64
C MET A 380 -8.55 -10.93 -11.93
N HIS A 381 -7.63 -10.48 -12.79
CA HIS A 381 -7.91 -10.00 -14.14
C HIS A 381 -7.39 -10.96 -15.24
N ASP A 382 -6.76 -12.07 -14.85
CA ASP A 382 -6.23 -13.06 -15.78
C ASP A 382 -7.29 -14.15 -16.05
N PRO A 383 -7.77 -14.32 -17.29
CA PRO A 383 -8.77 -15.36 -17.62
C PRO A 383 -8.31 -16.77 -17.21
N GLU A 384 -7.02 -17.10 -17.38
CA GLU A 384 -6.47 -18.40 -16.97
C GLU A 384 -6.63 -18.64 -15.46
N PHE A 385 -6.45 -17.60 -14.65
CA PHE A 385 -6.62 -17.71 -13.20
C PHE A 385 -8.09 -17.73 -12.78
N LEU A 386 -8.94 -16.95 -13.45
CA LEU A 386 -10.37 -16.92 -13.18
C LEU A 386 -11.04 -18.25 -13.50
N GLU A 387 -10.55 -19.02 -14.49
CA GLU A 387 -11.00 -20.40 -14.70
C GLU A 387 -10.75 -21.29 -13.48
N LEU A 388 -9.67 -21.07 -12.72
CA LEU A 388 -9.43 -21.78 -11.47
C LEU A 388 -10.38 -21.32 -10.38
N VAL A 389 -10.72 -20.02 -10.33
CA VAL A 389 -11.70 -19.47 -9.39
C VAL A 389 -13.07 -20.09 -9.63
N ASP A 390 -13.49 -20.23 -10.88
CA ASP A 390 -14.78 -20.82 -11.25
C ASP A 390 -14.91 -22.31 -10.91
N ARG A 391 -13.79 -23.01 -10.64
CA ARG A 391 -13.78 -24.39 -10.14
C ARG A 391 -14.05 -24.52 -8.63
N ILE A 392 -14.09 -23.41 -7.90
CA ILE A 392 -14.40 -23.43 -6.46
C ILE A 392 -15.87 -23.81 -6.31
N PRO A 393 -16.21 -24.83 -5.50
CA PRO A 393 -17.61 -25.17 -5.24
C PRO A 393 -18.37 -23.97 -4.63
N ALA A 394 -19.60 -23.73 -5.07
CA ALA A 394 -20.40 -22.56 -4.65
C ALA A 394 -20.56 -22.45 -3.12
N GLU A 395 -20.65 -23.60 -2.41
CA GLU A 395 -20.81 -23.66 -0.96
C GLU A 395 -19.48 -23.75 -0.20
N ALA A 396 -18.34 -23.63 -0.90
CA ALA A 396 -17.05 -23.75 -0.24
C ALA A 396 -16.75 -22.56 0.67
N LYS A 397 -16.17 -22.82 1.85
CA LYS A 397 -15.58 -21.76 2.68
C LYS A 397 -14.36 -21.18 1.95
N LEU A 398 -14.26 -19.85 1.95
CA LEU A 398 -13.10 -19.13 1.42
C LEU A 398 -12.17 -18.68 2.58
N PRO A 399 -10.85 -18.61 2.32
CA PRO A 399 -10.17 -18.98 1.08
C PRO A 399 -10.15 -20.48 0.84
N TYR A 400 -10.26 -20.90 -0.43
CA TYR A 400 -10.28 -22.31 -0.79
C TYR A 400 -8.87 -22.85 -1.05
N PRO A 401 -8.49 -24.07 -0.62
CA PRO A 401 -7.16 -24.60 -0.86
C PRO A 401 -6.83 -24.72 -2.35
N PHE A 402 -5.80 -23.98 -2.81
CA PHE A 402 -5.41 -23.91 -4.22
C PHE A 402 -5.12 -25.27 -4.85
N LYS A 403 -4.45 -26.14 -4.12
CA LYS A 403 -4.13 -27.51 -4.54
C LYS A 403 -5.36 -28.29 -5.03
N LYS A 404 -6.52 -28.10 -4.39
CA LYS A 404 -7.75 -28.83 -4.74
C LYS A 404 -8.35 -28.46 -6.10
N VAL A 405 -7.99 -27.30 -6.67
CA VAL A 405 -8.45 -26.87 -8.01
C VAL A 405 -7.36 -27.00 -9.07
N TYR A 406 -6.10 -26.91 -8.68
CA TYR A 406 -4.97 -26.92 -9.60
C TYR A 406 -4.58 -28.34 -10.05
N GLU A 407 -4.72 -29.34 -9.22
CA GLU A 407 -4.41 -30.75 -9.50
C GLU A 407 -5.57 -31.53 -10.17
N LYS A 408 -6.70 -30.86 -10.45
CA LYS A 408 -7.83 -31.42 -11.21
C LYS A 408 -7.73 -31.04 -12.69
#